data_cccbfe8d3efc5d3737eebea40ceb88ef
#
_entry.id   cccbfe8d3efc5d3737eebea40ceb88ef
#
_cell.length_a   1.000
_cell.length_b   1.000
_cell.length_c   1.000
_cell.angle_alpha   90.00
_cell.angle_beta   90.00
_cell.angle_gamma   90.00
#
_symmetry.space_group_name_H-M   'P 1'
#
loop_
_entity.id
_entity.type
_entity.pdbx_description
1 polymer ?
#
loop_
_entity_poly.entity_id
_entity_poly.type
_entity_poly.pdbx_seq_one_letter_code
_entity_poly.pdbx_strand_id
1 'polypeptide(L)'
;MAWNANNTNFSDGELAWTSFNCILRRFTYDWIGFGYLNNKTGQKKIHPTEKPIQIYGEVLNNYAEPNQKILDTHFGSGSIALAVDKANRLDKMNLHLTACEIDKEYIDKAIKRISESIKQGTLSF
;
A
#
# COMPACT_ATOMS: atom_id res chain seq x y z
N MET A 1 2.91 -1.54 14.72
CA MET A 1 1.87 -0.69 14.11
C MET A 1 0.55 -1.43 14.06
N ALA A 2 -0.53 -0.76 14.34
CA ALA A 2 -1.88 -1.31 14.20
C ALA A 2 -2.71 -0.39 13.30
N TRP A 3 -3.60 -0.95 12.51
CA TRP A 3 -4.59 -0.20 11.77
C TRP A 3 -5.98 -0.80 11.98
N ASN A 4 -7.02 0.00 11.84
CA ASN A 4 -8.40 -0.41 12.09
C ASN A 4 -9.14 -0.62 10.75
N ALA A 5 -9.77 -1.77 10.61
CA ALA A 5 -10.49 -2.15 9.40
C ALA A 5 -11.98 -1.78 9.42
N ASN A 6 -12.48 -1.23 10.50
CA ASN A 6 -13.89 -0.80 10.66
C ASN A 6 -14.92 -1.82 10.17
N ASN A 7 -14.73 -3.08 10.56
CA ASN A 7 -15.59 -4.16 10.12
C ASN A 7 -16.17 -4.91 11.32
N THR A 8 -17.48 -4.96 11.41
CA THR A 8 -18.21 -5.53 12.54
C THR A 8 -18.09 -7.04 12.70
N ASN A 9 -17.67 -7.77 11.66
CA ASN A 9 -17.60 -9.23 11.66
C ASN A 9 -16.17 -9.78 11.71
N PHE A 10 -15.18 -8.92 11.75
CA PHE A 10 -13.76 -9.28 11.76
C PHE A 10 -13.03 -8.50 12.85
N SER A 11 -11.78 -8.82 13.04
CA SER A 11 -10.91 -8.08 13.96
C SER A 11 -10.90 -6.59 13.64
N ASP A 12 -10.96 -5.76 14.67
CA ASP A 12 -10.98 -4.29 14.54
C ASP A 12 -9.68 -3.71 13.97
N GLY A 13 -8.66 -4.53 13.81
CA GLY A 13 -7.39 -4.08 13.27
C GLY A 13 -6.41 -5.21 13.07
N GLU A 14 -5.29 -4.87 12.48
CA GLU A 14 -4.15 -5.76 12.29
C GLU A 14 -2.93 -5.20 13.03
N LEU A 15 -2.09 -6.09 13.53
CA LEU A 15 -0.83 -5.74 14.16
C LEU A 15 0.32 -5.97 13.18
N ALA A 16 1.24 -5.01 13.09
CA ALA A 16 2.50 -5.19 12.41
C ALA A 16 3.64 -5.12 13.42
N TRP A 17 4.48 -6.14 13.42
CA TRP A 17 5.73 -6.12 14.16
C TRP A 17 6.78 -5.31 13.39
N THR A 18 7.61 -4.58 14.11
CA THR A 18 8.74 -3.85 13.53
C THR A 18 10.03 -4.17 14.27
N SER A 19 11.15 -4.19 13.56
CA SER A 19 12.48 -4.28 14.16
C SER A 19 13.00 -2.93 14.67
N PHE A 20 12.30 -1.85 14.38
CA PHE A 20 12.67 -0.53 14.84
C PHE A 20 12.39 -0.37 16.34
N ASN A 21 13.30 0.28 17.03
CA ASN A 21 13.05 0.72 18.41
C ASN A 21 12.18 1.99 18.35
N CYS A 22 10.89 1.80 18.42
CA CYS A 22 9.91 2.89 18.30
C CYS A 22 8.73 2.70 19.25
N ILE A 23 8.08 3.81 19.57
CA ILE A 23 6.82 3.77 20.32
C ILE A 23 5.71 3.12 19.51
N LEU A 24 4.69 2.57 20.19
CA LEU A 24 3.51 2.06 19.53
C LEU A 24 2.81 3.17 18.73
N ARG A 25 2.61 2.95 17.46
CA ARG A 25 1.83 3.84 16.60
C ARG A 25 0.57 3.14 16.12
N ARG A 26 -0.50 3.88 16.05
CA ARG A 26 -1.77 3.42 15.49
C ARG A 26 -2.09 4.27 14.26
N PHE A 27 -2.43 3.60 13.18
CA PHE A 27 -2.96 4.20 11.97
C PHE A 27 -4.39 3.71 11.75
N THR A 28 -5.30 4.62 11.45
CA THR A 28 -6.71 4.29 11.22
C THR A 28 -7.10 4.71 9.81
N TYR A 29 -7.65 3.77 9.06
CA TYR A 29 -8.13 4.00 7.71
C TYR A 29 -9.35 3.13 7.42
N ASP A 30 -10.41 3.74 6.93
CA ASP A 30 -11.64 3.03 6.58
C ASP A 30 -11.44 2.26 5.27
N TRP A 31 -11.18 0.97 5.39
CA TRP A 31 -10.98 0.08 4.26
C TRP A 31 -12.03 -1.02 4.25
N ILE A 32 -13.07 -0.83 3.46
CA ILE A 32 -14.11 -1.84 3.25
C ILE A 32 -13.66 -2.73 2.10
N GLY A 33 -13.11 -3.88 2.42
CA GLY A 33 -12.42 -4.77 1.50
C GLY A 33 -13.27 -5.49 0.46
N PHE A 34 -14.58 -5.34 0.50
CA PHE A 34 -15.47 -5.86 -0.52
C PHE A 34 -15.90 -4.70 -1.40
N GLY A 35 -15.60 -4.74 -2.69
CA GLY A 35 -15.85 -3.70 -3.69
C GLY A 35 -17.26 -3.14 -3.74
N TYR A 36 -17.77 -2.73 -2.61
CA TYR A 36 -19.07 -2.12 -2.49
C TYR A 36 -19.06 -0.69 -3.03
N LEU A 37 -20.18 -0.35 -3.61
CA LEU A 37 -20.56 0.92 -4.21
C LEU A 37 -20.30 2.17 -3.36
N ASN A 38 -19.90 1.99 -2.10
CA ASN A 38 -19.63 3.06 -1.14
C ASN A 38 -18.14 3.23 -0.81
N ASN A 39 -17.26 2.66 -1.61
CA ASN A 39 -15.84 2.92 -1.47
C ASN A 39 -15.55 4.38 -1.80
N LYS A 40 -15.49 5.21 -0.78
CA LYS A 40 -15.23 6.65 -0.89
C LYS A 40 -13.94 6.99 -1.64
N THR A 41 -13.04 6.02 -1.79
CA THR A 41 -11.75 6.21 -2.45
C THR A 41 -11.74 5.77 -3.91
N GLY A 42 -12.79 5.09 -4.39
CA GLY A 42 -12.85 4.55 -5.75
C GLY A 42 -11.85 3.42 -6.03
N GLN A 43 -11.14 2.92 -5.02
CA GLN A 43 -10.18 1.83 -5.19
C GLN A 43 -10.90 0.48 -5.26
N LYS A 44 -10.67 -0.26 -6.33
CA LYS A 44 -11.15 -1.63 -6.48
C LYS A 44 -10.11 -2.60 -5.95
N LYS A 45 -10.51 -3.45 -5.02
CA LYS A 45 -9.68 -4.51 -4.48
C LYS A 45 -9.43 -5.60 -5.53
N ILE A 46 -8.19 -5.96 -5.76
CA ILE A 46 -7.79 -7.01 -6.72
C ILE A 46 -7.17 -8.25 -6.06
N HIS A 47 -6.86 -8.17 -4.77
CA HIS A 47 -6.33 -9.28 -3.99
C HIS A 47 -7.12 -9.44 -2.69
N PRO A 48 -7.43 -10.68 -2.23
CA PRO A 48 -8.25 -10.89 -1.02
C PRO A 48 -7.70 -10.21 0.24
N THR A 49 -6.38 -10.16 0.36
CA THR A 49 -5.69 -9.55 1.50
C THR A 49 -5.07 -8.19 1.17
N GLU A 50 -5.54 -7.54 0.12
CA GLU A 50 -5.06 -6.23 -0.29
C GLU A 50 -5.20 -5.21 0.83
N LYS A 51 -4.11 -4.50 1.09
CA LYS A 51 -4.09 -3.37 2.01
C LYS A 51 -4.21 -2.05 1.26
N PRO A 52 -4.81 -1.02 1.87
CA PRO A 52 -4.90 0.29 1.24
C PRO A 52 -3.52 0.91 1.04
N ILE A 53 -3.36 1.65 -0.03
CA ILE A 53 -2.11 2.36 -0.37
C ILE A 53 -1.68 3.29 0.77
N GLN A 54 -2.64 3.87 1.47
CA GLN A 54 -2.42 4.80 2.56
C GLN A 54 -1.64 4.20 3.73
N ILE A 55 -1.82 2.91 4.01
CA ILE A 55 -1.03 2.22 5.06
C ILE A 55 0.44 2.18 4.67
N TYR A 56 0.75 1.82 3.43
CA TYR A 56 2.14 1.82 2.94
C TYR A 56 2.71 3.23 2.91
N GLY A 57 1.92 4.22 2.51
CA GLY A 57 2.32 5.62 2.55
C GLY A 57 2.69 6.07 3.96
N GLU A 58 1.91 5.69 4.96
CA GLU A 58 2.17 5.98 6.37
C GLU A 58 3.45 5.29 6.87
N VAL A 59 3.67 4.03 6.49
CA VAL A 59 4.91 3.31 6.81
C VAL A 59 6.12 4.00 6.21
N LEU A 60 6.06 4.36 4.93
CA LEU A 60 7.16 5.07 4.25
C LEU A 60 7.43 6.43 4.89
N ASN A 61 6.39 7.18 5.18
CA ASN A 61 6.52 8.50 5.79
C ASN A 61 7.16 8.48 7.18
N ASN A 62 6.89 7.44 7.96
CA ASN A 62 7.43 7.32 9.32
C ASN A 62 8.81 6.66 9.40
N TYR A 63 9.14 5.78 8.45
CA TYR A 63 10.31 4.89 8.60
C TYR A 63 11.27 4.89 7.42
N ALA A 64 10.86 5.32 6.23
CA ALA A 64 11.75 5.34 5.09
C ALA A 64 12.63 6.60 5.07
N GLU A 65 13.86 6.42 4.63
CA GLU A 65 14.81 7.50 4.39
C GLU A 65 15.11 7.62 2.89
N PRO A 66 15.51 8.81 2.40
CA PRO A 66 15.87 8.97 1.00
C PRO A 66 16.93 7.97 0.52
N ASN A 67 16.78 7.52 -0.72
CA ASN A 67 17.67 6.59 -1.41
C ASN A 67 17.68 5.16 -0.85
N GLN A 68 16.76 4.81 0.05
CA GLN A 68 16.68 3.45 0.58
C GLN A 68 16.19 2.45 -0.45
N LYS A 69 16.65 1.21 -0.29
CA LYS A 69 16.14 0.03 -1.00
C LYS A 69 15.10 -0.66 -0.14
N ILE A 70 13.97 -0.98 -0.73
CA ILE A 70 12.83 -1.63 -0.08
C ILE A 70 12.63 -3.00 -0.73
N LEU A 71 12.44 -4.02 0.08
CA LEU A 71 12.08 -5.35 -0.36
C LEU A 71 10.68 -5.69 0.15
N ASP A 72 9.79 -6.07 -0.77
CA ASP A 72 8.50 -6.67 -0.46
C ASP A 72 8.47 -8.12 -0.97
N THR A 73 8.37 -9.06 -0.06
CA THR A 73 8.36 -10.48 -0.36
C THR A 73 6.98 -11.04 -0.70
N HIS A 74 5.93 -10.25 -0.53
CA HIS A 74 4.54 -10.64 -0.75
C HIS A 74 3.78 -9.49 -1.44
N PHE A 75 4.14 -9.24 -2.68
CA PHE A 75 3.72 -8.06 -3.44
C PHE A 75 2.21 -7.93 -3.64
N GLY A 76 1.52 -9.06 -3.86
CA GLY A 76 0.07 -9.10 -4.01
C GLY A 76 -0.45 -8.16 -5.09
N SER A 77 -1.27 -7.21 -4.70
CA SER A 77 -1.89 -6.24 -5.61
C SER A 77 -0.99 -5.07 -6.02
N GLY A 78 0.21 -4.97 -5.45
CA GLY A 78 1.15 -3.90 -5.77
C GLY A 78 0.90 -2.56 -5.09
N SER A 79 0.12 -2.52 -4.03
CA SER A 79 -0.17 -1.26 -3.32
C SER A 79 1.08 -0.54 -2.83
N ILE A 80 2.11 -1.28 -2.40
CA ILE A 80 3.38 -0.67 -2.00
C ILE A 80 4.08 0.06 -3.15
N ALA A 81 4.00 -0.46 -4.37
CA ALA A 81 4.60 0.20 -5.53
C ALA A 81 3.96 1.56 -5.81
N LEU A 82 2.66 1.66 -5.63
CA LEU A 82 1.94 2.93 -5.78
C LEU A 82 2.32 3.93 -4.68
N ALA A 83 2.52 3.45 -3.45
CA ALA A 83 2.99 4.29 -2.35
C ALA A 83 4.43 4.78 -2.58
N VAL A 84 5.32 3.91 -3.06
CA VAL A 84 6.71 4.25 -3.40
C VAL A 84 6.74 5.25 -4.57
N ASP A 85 5.97 5.02 -5.62
CA ASP A 85 5.86 5.96 -6.73
C ASP A 85 5.41 7.35 -6.27
N LYS A 86 4.40 7.40 -5.43
CA LYS A 86 3.92 8.66 -4.84
C LYS A 86 5.00 9.36 -4.00
N ALA A 87 5.69 8.64 -3.12
CA ALA A 87 6.77 9.19 -2.31
C ALA A 87 7.92 9.73 -3.18
N ASN A 88 8.26 9.02 -4.25
CA ASN A 88 9.30 9.46 -5.18
C ASN A 88 8.89 10.70 -5.97
N ARG A 89 7.65 10.76 -6.44
CA ARG A 89 7.18 11.91 -7.22
C ARG A 89 6.96 13.17 -6.38
N LEU A 90 6.32 13.03 -5.22
CA LEU A 90 5.92 14.17 -4.39
C LEU A 90 7.01 14.60 -3.41
N ASP A 91 7.64 13.62 -2.74
CA ASP A 91 8.59 13.89 -1.65
C ASP A 91 10.06 13.72 -2.07
N LYS A 92 10.30 13.37 -3.35
CA LYS A 92 11.65 13.20 -3.93
C LYS A 92 12.50 12.19 -3.15
N MET A 93 11.88 11.13 -2.65
CA MET A 93 12.54 10.15 -1.80
C MET A 93 13.55 9.27 -2.52
N ASN A 94 13.41 9.08 -3.83
CA ASN A 94 14.29 8.21 -4.62
C ASN A 94 14.42 6.80 -4.03
N LEU A 95 13.31 6.20 -3.66
CA LEU A 95 13.23 4.84 -3.13
C LEU A 95 13.30 3.82 -4.25
N HIS A 96 13.98 2.72 -4.00
CA HIS A 96 14.10 1.61 -4.95
C HIS A 96 13.38 0.38 -4.41
N LEU A 97 12.28 0.00 -5.04
CA LEU A 97 11.48 -1.16 -4.66
C LEU A 97 11.89 -2.39 -5.44
N THR A 98 12.17 -3.48 -4.73
CA THR A 98 12.20 -4.84 -5.27
C THR A 98 11.05 -5.61 -4.65
N ALA A 99 10.25 -6.28 -5.47
CA ALA A 99 9.08 -7.00 -4.99
C ALA A 99 9.02 -8.40 -5.59
N CYS A 100 8.48 -9.34 -4.81
CA CYS A 100 8.31 -10.74 -5.18
C CYS A 100 6.85 -11.13 -5.01
N GLU A 101 6.33 -11.90 -5.96
CA GLU A 101 5.02 -12.53 -5.90
C GLU A 101 5.10 -13.89 -6.59
N ILE A 102 4.59 -14.91 -5.92
CA ILE A 102 4.61 -16.28 -6.44
C ILE A 102 3.51 -16.51 -7.48
N ASP A 103 2.40 -15.78 -7.36
CA ASP A 103 1.25 -15.95 -8.24
C ASP A 103 1.36 -15.01 -9.44
N LYS A 104 1.52 -15.62 -10.63
CA LYS A 104 1.66 -14.86 -11.88
C LYS A 104 0.43 -14.01 -12.20
N GLU A 105 -0.76 -14.48 -11.89
CA GLU A 105 -1.98 -13.73 -12.16
C GLU A 105 -2.03 -12.43 -11.35
N TYR A 106 -1.61 -12.49 -10.08
CA TYR A 106 -1.51 -11.30 -9.25
C TYR A 106 -0.43 -10.34 -9.72
N ILE A 107 0.73 -10.85 -10.18
CA ILE A 107 1.76 -10.00 -10.79
C ILE A 107 1.21 -9.26 -11.99
N ASP A 108 0.55 -9.95 -12.91
CA ASP A 108 0.02 -9.34 -14.14
C ASP A 108 -1.03 -8.26 -13.81
N LYS A 109 -1.92 -8.53 -12.86
CA LYS A 109 -2.91 -7.56 -12.37
C LYS A 109 -2.25 -6.34 -11.70
N ALA A 110 -1.24 -6.58 -10.89
CA ALA A 110 -0.50 -5.52 -10.21
C ALA A 110 0.24 -4.62 -11.21
N ILE A 111 0.93 -5.19 -12.17
CA ILE A 111 1.65 -4.43 -13.23
C ILE A 111 0.66 -3.57 -14.03
N LYS A 112 -0.48 -4.14 -14.41
CA LYS A 112 -1.52 -3.38 -15.10
C LYS A 112 -2.02 -2.20 -14.26
N ARG A 113 -2.36 -2.45 -13.00
CA ARG A 113 -2.80 -1.41 -12.06
C ARG A 113 -1.79 -0.29 -11.91
N ILE A 114 -0.51 -0.64 -11.72
CA ILE A 114 0.57 0.33 -11.55
C ILE A 114 0.74 1.17 -12.83
N SER A 115 0.76 0.53 -13.99
CA SER A 115 0.89 1.21 -15.28
C SER A 115 -0.24 2.21 -15.53
N GLU A 116 -1.47 1.82 -15.21
CA GLU A 116 -2.63 2.70 -15.34
C GLU A 116 -2.56 3.89 -14.36
N SER A 117 -2.15 3.64 -13.13
CA SER A 117 -2.00 4.70 -12.12
C SER A 117 -0.90 5.69 -12.47
N ILE A 118 0.24 5.23 -12.96
CA ILE A 118 1.34 6.11 -13.42
C ILE A 118 0.89 6.98 -14.59
N LYS A 119 0.17 6.42 -15.56
CA LYS A 119 -0.38 7.20 -16.68
C LYS A 119 -1.34 8.28 -16.20
N GLN A 120 -2.21 7.99 -15.25
CA GLN A 120 -3.11 8.99 -14.65
C GLN A 120 -2.33 10.07 -13.90
N GLY A 121 -1.30 9.70 -13.15
CA GLY A 121 -0.44 10.64 -12.43
C GLY A 121 0.34 11.59 -13.35
N THR A 122 0.70 11.15 -14.55
CA THR A 122 1.36 12.00 -15.56
C THR A 122 0.40 12.94 -16.29
N LEU A 123 -0.88 12.64 -16.28
CA LEU A 123 -1.90 13.45 -16.95
C LEU A 123 -2.61 14.45 -16.01
N SER A 124 -2.48 14.29 -14.72
CA SER A 124 -3.09 15.18 -13.71
C SER A 124 -2.10 16.27 -13.27
N PHE A 125 -1.94 17.21 -14.14
CA PHE A 125 -1.30 18.47 -13.78
C PHE A 125 -2.33 19.49 -13.34
#